data_4eb889cab4872ad0722b0466a2fbf1b9
#
_entry.id   4eb889cab4872ad0722b0466a2fbf1b9
#
_cell.length_a   1.000
_cell.length_b   1.000
_cell.length_c   1.000
_cell.angle_alpha   90.00
_cell.angle_beta   90.00
_cell.angle_gamma   90.00
#
_symmetry.space_group_name_H-M   'P 1'
#
loop_
_entity.id
_entity.type
_entity.pdbx_description
1 polymer ?
#
loop_
_entity_poly.entity_id
_entity_poly.type
_entity_poly.pdbx_seq_one_letter_code
_entity_poly.pdbx_strand_id
1 'polypeptide(L)'
;MIIRPILPIVSPPVVNPIIQTFVAENVIAWEAVVLILKMILVATASLIIGLLLNRNMEKQGFVTNKTFTLIASTVMALGLSLRFGLSVYTFQGIFLFFLLLYASMSDLTDRTVANHVSISILALSLISVPTVGFTSMLIGGAVSAAIQLGVTALSGGGYGGADWKISSACVFLLGWQRGLAGMVLGLLIGVIFTLIYNKIKDRDMREGFALIPFISIGMMAVFFI
;
A
#
# COMPACT_ATOMS: atom_id res chain seq x y z
N MET A 1 2.53 -37.22 -55.09
CA MET A 1 1.20 -36.98 -54.54
C MET A 1 1.10 -37.79 -53.24
N ILE A 2 1.43 -37.18 -52.07
CA ILE A 2 1.47 -37.88 -50.77
C ILE A 2 0.11 -37.70 -50.13
N ILE A 3 -0.69 -38.76 -50.09
CA ILE A 3 -1.98 -38.80 -49.40
C ILE A 3 -1.69 -38.93 -47.92
N ARG A 4 -1.91 -37.84 -47.16
CA ARG A 4 -1.87 -37.91 -45.69
C ARG A 4 -3.13 -38.65 -45.22
N PRO A 5 -3.01 -39.67 -44.34
CA PRO A 5 -4.17 -40.31 -43.76
C PRO A 5 -4.90 -39.30 -42.88
N ILE A 6 -6.20 -39.12 -43.12
CA ILE A 6 -7.10 -38.33 -42.27
C ILE A 6 -7.30 -39.17 -40.99
N LEU A 7 -6.65 -38.74 -39.92
CA LEU A 7 -6.90 -39.29 -38.58
C LEU A 7 -8.38 -39.05 -38.22
N PRO A 8 -9.12 -40.07 -37.75
CA PRO A 8 -10.51 -39.87 -37.34
C PRO A 8 -10.54 -38.84 -36.22
N ILE A 9 -11.40 -37.82 -36.38
CA ILE A 9 -11.70 -36.86 -35.34
C ILE A 9 -12.43 -37.65 -34.24
N VAL A 10 -11.71 -38.07 -33.21
CA VAL A 10 -12.32 -38.64 -32.03
C VAL A 10 -13.08 -37.52 -31.35
N SER A 11 -14.41 -37.56 -31.44
CA SER A 11 -15.27 -36.66 -30.67
C SER A 11 -14.95 -36.85 -29.19
N PRO A 12 -14.77 -35.75 -28.42
CA PRO A 12 -14.52 -35.88 -26.97
C PRO A 12 -15.68 -36.69 -26.34
N PRO A 13 -15.37 -37.54 -25.36
CA PRO A 13 -16.38 -38.36 -24.71
C PRO A 13 -17.49 -37.44 -24.14
N VAL A 14 -18.74 -37.74 -24.47
CA VAL A 14 -19.91 -37.03 -23.93
C VAL A 14 -19.98 -37.34 -22.44
N VAL A 15 -19.43 -36.47 -21.64
CA VAL A 15 -19.50 -36.59 -20.18
C VAL A 15 -20.93 -36.30 -19.75
N ASN A 16 -21.51 -37.19 -18.93
CA ASN A 16 -22.87 -37.06 -18.44
C ASN A 16 -23.02 -35.66 -17.75
N PRO A 17 -24.03 -34.85 -18.13
CA PRO A 17 -24.22 -33.49 -17.59
C PRO A 17 -24.36 -33.47 -16.05
N ILE A 18 -24.93 -34.54 -15.45
CA ILE A 18 -25.03 -34.67 -13.99
C ILE A 18 -23.63 -34.76 -13.34
N ILE A 19 -22.70 -35.50 -13.96
CA ILE A 19 -21.33 -35.62 -13.44
C ILE A 19 -20.59 -34.27 -13.59
N GLN A 20 -20.82 -33.55 -14.69
CA GLN A 20 -20.22 -32.23 -14.88
C GLN A 20 -20.69 -31.20 -13.84
N THR A 21 -22.00 -31.16 -13.52
CA THR A 21 -22.54 -30.28 -12.48
C THR A 21 -22.01 -30.64 -11.10
N PHE A 22 -21.99 -31.93 -10.77
CA PHE A 22 -21.48 -32.40 -9.47
C PHE A 22 -19.97 -32.07 -9.28
N VAL A 23 -19.16 -32.24 -10.32
CA VAL A 23 -17.74 -31.89 -10.29
C VAL A 23 -17.57 -30.38 -10.18
N ALA A 24 -18.34 -29.57 -10.92
CA ALA A 24 -18.28 -28.11 -10.87
C ALA A 24 -18.64 -27.58 -9.47
N GLU A 25 -19.72 -28.10 -8.85
CA GLU A 25 -20.12 -27.70 -7.51
C GLU A 25 -19.04 -28.01 -6.44
N ASN A 26 -18.43 -29.19 -6.52
CA ASN A 26 -17.37 -29.58 -5.60
C ASN A 26 -16.09 -28.74 -5.81
N VAL A 27 -15.75 -28.39 -7.04
CA VAL A 27 -14.60 -27.51 -7.34
C VAL A 27 -14.85 -26.12 -6.78
N ILE A 28 -16.04 -25.55 -6.98
CA ILE A 28 -16.40 -24.23 -6.44
C ILE A 28 -16.34 -24.22 -4.90
N ALA A 29 -16.87 -25.27 -4.26
CA ALA A 29 -16.83 -25.42 -2.80
C ALA A 29 -15.38 -25.52 -2.29
N TRP A 30 -14.52 -26.25 -2.98
CA TRP A 30 -13.10 -26.37 -2.63
C TRP A 30 -12.35 -25.06 -2.79
N GLU A 31 -12.56 -24.32 -3.88
CA GLU A 31 -11.98 -23.00 -4.09
C GLU A 31 -12.39 -22.00 -3.00
N ALA A 32 -13.66 -22.02 -2.59
CA ALA A 32 -14.15 -21.19 -1.49
C ALA A 32 -13.46 -21.52 -0.16
N VAL A 33 -13.29 -22.81 0.17
CA VAL A 33 -12.57 -23.24 1.38
C VAL A 33 -11.11 -22.77 1.34
N VAL A 34 -10.42 -22.95 0.21
CA VAL A 34 -9.04 -22.50 0.03
C VAL A 34 -8.92 -20.99 0.17
N LEU A 35 -9.87 -20.22 -0.39
CA LEU A 35 -9.91 -18.77 -0.25
C LEU A 35 -10.07 -18.36 1.21
N ILE A 36 -10.99 -18.97 1.95
CA ILE A 36 -11.21 -18.68 3.38
C ILE A 36 -9.94 -18.97 4.19
N LEU A 37 -9.28 -20.11 3.95
CA LEU A 37 -8.04 -20.46 4.63
C LEU A 37 -6.93 -19.44 4.34
N LYS A 38 -6.79 -18.98 3.09
CA LYS A 38 -5.85 -17.94 2.70
C LYS A 38 -6.14 -16.61 3.43
N MET A 39 -7.41 -16.22 3.52
CA MET A 39 -7.82 -15.00 4.23
C MET A 39 -7.51 -15.08 5.73
N ILE A 40 -7.79 -16.22 6.37
CA ILE A 40 -7.45 -16.45 7.78
C ILE A 40 -5.93 -16.36 8.00
N LEU A 41 -5.14 -16.96 7.12
CA LEU A 41 -3.69 -16.92 7.20
C LEU A 41 -3.16 -15.48 7.11
N VAL A 42 -3.65 -14.69 6.15
CA VAL A 42 -3.24 -13.29 5.97
C VAL A 42 -3.68 -12.44 7.15
N ALA A 43 -4.91 -12.62 7.64
CA ALA A 43 -5.42 -11.89 8.80
C ALA A 43 -4.60 -12.18 10.06
N THR A 44 -4.30 -13.46 10.34
CA THR A 44 -3.50 -13.84 11.51
C THR A 44 -2.06 -13.33 11.42
N ALA A 45 -1.43 -13.43 10.24
CA ALA A 45 -0.10 -12.87 10.01
C ALA A 45 -0.07 -11.36 10.21
N SER A 46 -1.06 -10.64 9.66
CA SER A 46 -1.19 -9.20 9.82
C SER A 46 -1.42 -8.78 11.28
N LEU A 47 -2.24 -9.53 12.03
CA LEU A 47 -2.43 -9.30 13.46
C LEU A 47 -1.12 -9.46 14.24
N ILE A 48 -0.36 -10.52 13.97
CA ILE A 48 0.93 -10.76 14.64
C ILE A 48 1.90 -9.61 14.35
N ILE A 49 2.05 -9.23 13.07
CA ILE A 49 2.93 -8.12 12.67
C ILE A 49 2.45 -6.81 13.30
N GLY A 50 1.13 -6.55 13.30
CA GLY A 50 0.53 -5.37 13.93
C GLY A 50 0.80 -5.30 15.44
N LEU A 51 0.72 -6.43 16.15
CA LEU A 51 1.06 -6.52 17.58
C LEU A 51 2.55 -6.23 17.83
N LEU A 52 3.44 -6.81 17.01
CA LEU A 52 4.89 -6.58 17.13
C LEU A 52 5.24 -5.12 16.82
N LEU A 53 4.62 -4.55 15.80
CA LEU A 53 4.80 -3.14 15.44
C LEU A 53 4.33 -2.23 16.57
N ASN A 54 3.13 -2.46 17.10
CA ASN A 54 2.59 -1.67 18.20
C ASN A 54 3.48 -1.73 19.44
N ARG A 55 3.97 -2.94 19.81
CA ARG A 55 4.91 -3.10 20.92
C ARG A 55 6.22 -2.34 20.69
N ASN A 56 6.70 -2.30 19.44
CA ASN A 56 7.91 -1.54 19.10
C ASN A 56 7.68 -0.02 19.22
N MET A 57 6.53 0.45 18.70
CA MET A 57 6.13 1.86 18.78
C MET A 57 5.95 2.32 20.24
N GLU A 58 5.30 1.49 21.08
CA GLU A 58 5.15 1.76 22.52
C GLU A 58 6.51 1.88 23.25
N LYS A 59 7.47 1.01 22.91
CA LYS A 59 8.83 1.08 23.46
C LYS A 59 9.58 2.36 23.08
N GLN A 60 9.23 2.94 21.92
CA GLN A 60 9.81 4.20 21.44
C GLN A 60 9.05 5.43 21.97
N GLY A 61 8.00 5.23 22.78
CA GLY A 61 7.20 6.31 23.36
C GLY A 61 6.17 6.92 22.39
N PHE A 62 5.87 6.25 21.26
CA PHE A 62 4.87 6.77 20.32
C PHE A 62 3.46 6.71 20.91
N VAL A 63 2.66 7.73 20.63
CA VAL A 63 1.23 7.75 20.97
C VAL A 63 0.50 6.79 20.05
N THR A 64 0.28 5.56 20.51
CA THR A 64 -0.35 4.51 19.74
C THR A 64 -1.71 4.13 20.29
N ASN A 65 -2.65 3.83 19.39
CA ASN A 65 -3.90 3.16 19.74
C ASN A 65 -3.83 1.72 19.23
N LYS A 66 -3.58 0.78 20.14
CA LYS A 66 -3.43 -0.64 19.82
C LYS A 66 -4.60 -1.19 19.01
N THR A 67 -5.83 -0.87 19.40
CA THR A 67 -7.04 -1.33 18.71
C THR A 67 -7.10 -0.80 17.28
N PHE A 68 -6.81 0.49 17.09
CA PHE A 68 -6.76 1.10 15.76
C PHE A 68 -5.69 0.44 14.88
N THR A 69 -4.48 0.25 15.39
CA THR A 69 -3.37 -0.39 14.66
C THR A 69 -3.77 -1.79 14.20
N LEU A 70 -4.37 -2.60 15.07
CA LEU A 70 -4.78 -3.98 14.75
C LEU A 70 -5.92 -4.02 13.74
N ILE A 71 -6.95 -3.19 13.90
CA ILE A 71 -8.07 -3.13 12.96
C ILE A 71 -7.58 -2.64 11.59
N ALA A 72 -6.85 -1.52 11.55
CA ALA A 72 -6.36 -0.94 10.29
C ALA A 72 -5.45 -1.92 9.54
N SER A 73 -4.52 -2.60 10.22
CA SER A 73 -3.63 -3.57 9.59
C SER A 73 -4.38 -4.79 9.04
N THR A 74 -5.37 -5.31 9.78
CA THR A 74 -6.15 -6.47 9.35
C THR A 74 -7.05 -6.11 8.17
N VAL A 75 -7.77 -4.99 8.24
CA VAL A 75 -8.64 -4.53 7.14
C VAL A 75 -7.83 -4.27 5.88
N MET A 76 -6.66 -3.62 6.01
CA MET A 76 -5.79 -3.36 4.87
C MET A 76 -5.24 -4.65 4.25
N ALA A 77 -4.78 -5.59 5.06
CA ALA A 77 -4.24 -6.86 4.59
C ALA A 77 -5.32 -7.72 3.89
N LEU A 78 -6.52 -7.77 4.44
CA LEU A 78 -7.67 -8.44 3.81
C LEU A 78 -8.06 -7.75 2.49
N GLY A 79 -8.15 -6.42 2.47
CA GLY A 79 -8.47 -5.66 1.27
C GLY A 79 -7.47 -5.89 0.14
N LEU A 80 -6.17 -5.86 0.44
CA LEU A 80 -5.11 -6.16 -0.53
C LEU A 80 -5.18 -7.60 -1.03
N SER A 81 -5.47 -8.56 -0.13
CA SER A 81 -5.60 -9.97 -0.49
C SER A 81 -6.83 -10.24 -1.36
N LEU A 82 -7.94 -9.54 -1.11
CA LEU A 82 -9.13 -9.61 -1.95
C LEU A 82 -8.88 -9.01 -3.34
N ARG A 83 -8.12 -7.93 -3.42
CA ARG A 83 -7.83 -7.22 -4.69
C ARG A 83 -6.81 -7.94 -5.56
N PHE A 84 -5.72 -8.42 -4.96
CA PHE A 84 -4.56 -8.94 -5.68
C PHE A 84 -4.30 -10.44 -5.46
N GLY A 85 -5.16 -11.13 -4.69
CA GLY A 85 -4.93 -12.51 -4.26
C GLY A 85 -3.71 -12.63 -3.33
N LEU A 86 -3.16 -13.84 -3.19
CA LEU A 86 -1.87 -14.05 -2.54
C LEU A 86 -0.73 -13.89 -3.57
N SER A 87 -0.40 -12.65 -3.87
CA SER A 87 0.63 -12.28 -4.83
C SER A 87 1.77 -11.53 -4.15
N VAL A 88 2.88 -11.38 -4.85
CA VAL A 88 4.01 -10.56 -4.40
C VAL A 88 3.59 -9.11 -4.15
N TYR A 89 2.61 -8.61 -4.91
CA TYR A 89 2.04 -7.27 -4.71
C TYR A 89 1.26 -7.14 -3.40
N THR A 90 0.54 -8.18 -3.00
CA THR A 90 -0.17 -8.20 -1.72
C THR A 90 0.82 -8.07 -0.57
N PHE A 91 1.90 -8.83 -0.60
CA PHE A 91 2.96 -8.71 0.40
C PHE A 91 3.62 -7.34 0.37
N GLN A 92 3.94 -6.82 -0.81
CA GLN A 92 4.50 -5.49 -0.98
C GLN A 92 3.58 -4.41 -0.40
N GLY A 93 2.28 -4.46 -0.69
CA GLY A 93 1.29 -3.52 -0.18
C GLY A 93 1.14 -3.59 1.34
N ILE A 94 1.14 -4.80 1.92
CA ILE A 94 1.09 -5.00 3.36
C ILE A 94 2.34 -4.41 4.05
N PHE A 95 3.54 -4.70 3.52
CA PHE A 95 4.77 -4.13 4.07
C PHE A 95 4.81 -2.61 3.93
N LEU A 96 4.42 -2.07 2.77
CA LEU A 96 4.30 -0.64 2.56
C LEU A 96 3.35 -0.01 3.58
N PHE A 97 2.18 -0.61 3.80
CA PHE A 97 1.22 -0.14 4.79
C PHE A 97 1.83 -0.09 6.20
N PHE A 98 2.54 -1.12 6.65
CA PHE A 98 3.17 -1.13 7.96
C PHE A 98 4.27 -0.07 8.10
N LEU A 99 5.07 0.15 7.05
CA LEU A 99 6.08 1.22 7.04
C LEU A 99 5.44 2.61 7.11
N LEU A 100 4.37 2.83 6.35
CA LEU A 100 3.62 4.08 6.36
C LEU A 100 2.86 4.31 7.67
N LEU A 101 2.32 3.25 8.27
CA LEU A 101 1.68 3.32 9.59
C LEU A 101 2.69 3.70 10.68
N TYR A 102 3.87 3.08 10.69
CA TYR A 102 4.97 3.43 11.60
C TYR A 102 5.41 4.89 11.40
N ALA A 103 5.63 5.30 10.14
CA ALA A 103 6.01 6.67 9.81
C ALA A 103 4.94 7.68 10.29
N SER A 104 3.66 7.36 10.08
CA SER A 104 2.54 8.21 10.50
C SER A 104 2.47 8.38 12.01
N MET A 105 2.70 7.30 12.78
CA MET A 105 2.70 7.38 14.25
C MET A 105 3.91 8.14 14.77
N SER A 106 5.09 7.97 14.16
CA SER A 106 6.29 8.76 14.49
C SER A 106 6.08 10.25 14.21
N ASP A 107 5.49 10.59 13.07
CA ASP A 107 5.21 11.98 12.68
C ASP A 107 4.15 12.64 13.58
N LEU A 108 3.12 11.88 13.99
CA LEU A 108 2.10 12.36 14.91
C LEU A 108 2.64 12.60 16.34
N THR A 109 3.66 11.85 16.76
CA THR A 109 4.25 11.96 18.09
C THR A 109 5.32 13.05 18.15
N ASP A 110 6.35 12.93 17.30
CA ASP A 110 7.57 13.72 17.40
C ASP A 110 7.78 14.67 16.21
N ARG A 111 6.91 14.63 15.20
CA ARG A 111 7.07 15.32 13.92
C ARG A 111 8.40 15.01 13.22
N THR A 112 8.93 13.84 13.50
CA THR A 112 10.16 13.33 12.90
C THR A 112 9.97 11.88 12.50
N VAL A 113 10.60 11.48 11.39
CA VAL A 113 10.63 10.07 10.98
C VAL A 113 12.05 9.65 10.67
N ALA A 114 12.43 8.49 11.18
CA ALA A 114 13.77 7.97 10.99
C ALA A 114 14.06 7.60 9.52
N ASN A 115 15.25 7.89 9.05
CA ASN A 115 15.66 7.68 7.65
C ASN A 115 15.55 6.21 7.20
N HIS A 116 15.64 5.24 8.12
CA HIS A 116 15.51 3.83 7.77
C HIS A 116 14.15 3.49 7.15
N VAL A 117 13.09 4.24 7.46
CA VAL A 117 11.75 4.03 6.86
C VAL A 117 11.78 4.31 5.36
N SER A 118 12.32 5.46 4.94
CA SER A 118 12.45 5.81 3.52
C SER A 118 13.35 4.80 2.78
N ILE A 119 14.44 4.36 3.41
CA ILE A 119 15.35 3.34 2.86
C ILE A 119 14.62 2.01 2.70
N SER A 120 13.80 1.60 3.68
CA SER A 120 13.01 0.37 3.60
C SER A 120 11.96 0.44 2.48
N ILE A 121 11.32 1.59 2.26
CA ILE A 121 10.39 1.79 1.13
C ILE A 121 11.15 1.69 -0.21
N LEU A 122 12.35 2.28 -0.31
CA LEU A 122 13.20 2.15 -1.50
C LEU A 122 13.64 0.70 -1.74
N ALA A 123 14.01 -0.04 -0.70
CA ALA A 123 14.32 -1.46 -0.83
C ALA A 123 13.09 -2.27 -1.30
N LEU A 124 11.91 -1.96 -0.73
CA LEU A 124 10.65 -2.60 -1.13
C LEU A 124 10.27 -2.28 -2.58
N SER A 125 10.69 -1.13 -3.12
CA SER A 125 10.41 -0.72 -4.49
C SER A 125 11.10 -1.60 -5.54
N LEU A 126 12.16 -2.35 -5.18
CA LEU A 126 12.81 -3.30 -6.10
C LEU A 126 11.83 -4.36 -6.61
N ILE A 127 10.80 -4.69 -5.83
CA ILE A 127 9.72 -5.60 -6.22
C ILE A 127 8.89 -5.01 -7.38
N SER A 128 8.77 -3.69 -7.46
CA SER A 128 7.98 -2.99 -8.49
C SER A 128 8.68 -2.88 -9.85
N VAL A 129 10.00 -3.09 -9.90
CA VAL A 129 10.80 -2.89 -11.14
C VAL A 129 10.23 -3.64 -12.35
N PRO A 130 9.83 -4.93 -12.26
CA PRO A 130 9.33 -5.66 -13.42
C PRO A 130 8.00 -5.14 -13.97
N THR A 131 7.18 -4.47 -13.16
CA THR A 131 5.82 -4.09 -13.52
C THR A 131 5.63 -2.60 -13.74
N VAL A 132 6.30 -1.78 -12.94
CA VAL A 132 6.26 -0.32 -13.04
C VAL A 132 7.27 0.20 -14.07
N GLY A 133 8.40 -0.52 -14.19
CA GLY A 133 9.53 -0.12 -15.04
C GLY A 133 10.45 0.89 -14.35
N PHE A 134 11.74 0.60 -14.34
CA PHE A 134 12.74 1.42 -13.62
C PHE A 134 12.75 2.89 -14.05
N THR A 135 12.56 3.18 -15.34
CA THR A 135 12.50 4.56 -15.86
C THR A 135 11.33 5.35 -15.26
N SER A 136 10.14 4.74 -15.19
CA SER A 136 8.95 5.37 -14.58
C SER A 136 9.17 5.66 -13.09
N MET A 137 9.81 4.72 -12.38
CA MET A 137 10.14 4.86 -10.96
C MET A 137 11.14 6.00 -10.75
N LEU A 138 12.20 6.06 -11.56
CA LEU A 138 13.25 7.09 -11.47
C LEU A 138 12.69 8.49 -11.75
N ILE A 139 11.91 8.63 -12.84
CA ILE A 139 11.28 9.91 -13.19
C ILE A 139 10.34 10.34 -12.05
N GLY A 140 9.48 9.44 -11.56
CA GLY A 140 8.54 9.74 -10.49
C GLY A 140 9.23 10.20 -9.21
N GLY A 141 10.22 9.44 -8.75
CA GLY A 141 10.99 9.77 -7.56
C GLY A 141 11.73 11.10 -7.69
N ALA A 142 12.40 11.32 -8.83
CA ALA A 142 13.15 12.57 -9.09
C ALA A 142 12.23 13.80 -9.17
N VAL A 143 11.11 13.70 -9.90
CA VAL A 143 10.12 14.79 -10.02
C VAL A 143 9.49 15.10 -8.67
N SER A 144 9.08 14.08 -7.92
CA SER A 144 8.53 14.25 -6.57
C SER A 144 9.53 14.92 -5.64
N ALA A 145 10.79 14.47 -5.62
CA ALA A 145 11.84 15.06 -4.82
C ALA A 145 12.10 16.52 -5.21
N ALA A 146 12.19 16.82 -6.51
CA ALA A 146 12.42 18.18 -7.01
C ALA A 146 11.29 19.15 -6.61
N ILE A 147 10.03 18.74 -6.76
CA ILE A 147 8.87 19.55 -6.38
C ILE A 147 8.91 19.85 -4.86
N GLN A 148 9.12 18.83 -4.03
CA GLN A 148 9.07 18.99 -2.58
C GLN A 148 10.28 19.72 -2.01
N LEU A 149 11.47 19.52 -2.59
CA LEU A 149 12.66 20.32 -2.24
C LEU A 149 12.47 21.78 -2.66
N GLY A 150 11.83 22.03 -3.81
CA GLY A 150 11.45 23.37 -4.23
C GLY A 150 10.50 24.03 -3.24
N VAL A 151 9.46 23.31 -2.79
CA VAL A 151 8.52 23.79 -1.75
C VAL A 151 9.27 24.06 -0.44
N THR A 152 10.17 23.18 -0.02
CA THR A 152 10.99 23.36 1.19
C THR A 152 11.85 24.65 1.10
N ALA A 153 12.50 24.88 -0.04
CA ALA A 153 13.31 26.07 -0.26
C ALA A 153 12.48 27.36 -0.26
N LEU A 154 11.30 27.34 -0.90
CA LEU A 154 10.40 28.49 -0.96
C LEU A 154 9.71 28.79 0.38
N SER A 155 9.46 27.78 1.21
CA SER A 155 8.83 27.92 2.53
C SER A 155 9.82 28.30 3.64
N GLY A 156 11.09 28.54 3.33
CA GLY A 156 12.11 28.86 4.34
C GLY A 156 12.35 27.72 5.34
N GLY A 157 12.20 26.45 4.91
CA GLY A 157 12.37 25.27 5.76
C GLY A 157 11.12 24.83 6.51
N GLY A 158 9.96 25.43 6.23
CA GLY A 158 8.69 25.04 6.88
C GLY A 158 8.15 23.68 6.45
N TYR A 159 8.64 23.09 5.36
CA TYR A 159 8.28 21.75 4.92
C TYR A 159 9.25 20.71 5.50
N GLY A 160 8.70 19.65 6.11
CA GLY A 160 9.47 18.67 6.88
C GLY A 160 10.47 17.86 6.04
N GLY A 161 11.69 17.71 6.53
CA GLY A 161 12.72 16.92 5.86
C GLY A 161 12.36 15.42 5.71
N ALA A 162 11.49 14.89 6.56
CA ALA A 162 10.98 13.52 6.48
C ALA A 162 9.92 13.36 5.38
N ASP A 163 9.05 14.37 5.20
CA ASP A 163 7.93 14.35 4.26
C ASP A 163 8.40 14.10 2.83
N TRP A 164 9.39 14.87 2.36
CA TRP A 164 9.89 14.72 1.00
C TRP A 164 10.59 13.36 0.77
N LYS A 165 11.30 12.83 1.77
CA LYS A 165 11.99 11.54 1.66
C LYS A 165 11.01 10.39 1.54
N ILE A 166 9.98 10.36 2.39
CA ILE A 166 8.97 9.29 2.41
C ILE A 166 8.10 9.38 1.16
N SER A 167 7.57 10.54 0.84
CA SER A 167 6.73 10.67 -0.36
C SER A 167 7.50 10.37 -1.64
N SER A 168 8.76 10.84 -1.78
CA SER A 168 9.57 10.50 -2.96
C SER A 168 9.90 9.02 -3.05
N ALA A 169 10.16 8.35 -1.92
CA ALA A 169 10.35 6.90 -1.89
C ALA A 169 9.08 6.14 -2.29
N CYS A 170 7.90 6.59 -1.84
CA CYS A 170 6.63 6.01 -2.25
C CYS A 170 6.32 6.27 -3.73
N VAL A 171 6.59 7.47 -4.23
CA VAL A 171 6.43 7.81 -5.66
C VAL A 171 7.37 6.97 -6.51
N PHE A 172 8.61 6.76 -6.06
CA PHE A 172 9.55 5.85 -6.71
C PHE A 172 8.97 4.41 -6.76
N LEU A 173 8.41 3.90 -5.67
CA LEU A 173 7.80 2.57 -5.61
C LEU A 173 6.62 2.41 -6.58
N LEU A 174 5.75 3.43 -6.66
CA LEU A 174 4.49 3.39 -7.44
C LEU A 174 4.68 3.81 -8.91
N GLY A 175 5.83 4.43 -9.23
CA GLY A 175 6.08 5.04 -10.52
C GLY A 175 5.45 6.44 -10.66
N TRP A 176 5.80 7.12 -11.75
CA TRP A 176 5.51 8.56 -11.88
C TRP A 176 4.01 8.88 -11.89
N GLN A 177 3.18 8.15 -12.62
CA GLN A 177 1.75 8.46 -12.74
C GLN A 177 0.98 8.19 -11.43
N ARG A 178 1.04 6.96 -10.94
CA ARG A 178 0.35 6.56 -9.71
C ARG A 178 0.94 7.24 -8.49
N GLY A 179 2.27 7.30 -8.39
CA GLY A 179 2.95 7.90 -7.27
C GLY A 179 2.66 9.39 -7.12
N LEU A 180 2.74 10.17 -8.23
CA LEU A 180 2.39 11.60 -8.18
C LEU A 180 0.91 11.81 -7.88
N ALA A 181 0.01 10.99 -8.44
CA ALA A 181 -1.42 11.06 -8.11
C ALA A 181 -1.67 10.79 -6.62
N GLY A 182 -1.01 9.79 -6.03
CA GLY A 182 -1.08 9.49 -4.60
C GLY A 182 -0.54 10.62 -3.72
N MET A 183 0.59 11.21 -4.12
CA MET A 183 1.16 12.37 -3.44
C MET A 183 0.20 13.56 -3.46
N VAL A 184 -0.34 13.91 -4.62
CA VAL A 184 -1.30 15.03 -4.75
C VAL A 184 -2.56 14.76 -3.94
N LEU A 185 -3.10 13.55 -4.00
CA LEU A 185 -4.27 13.15 -3.21
C LEU A 185 -4.00 13.28 -1.71
N GLY A 186 -2.86 12.79 -1.22
CA GLY A 186 -2.47 12.91 0.18
C GLY A 186 -2.31 14.35 0.62
N LEU A 187 -1.65 15.19 -0.18
CA LEU A 187 -1.51 16.63 0.08
C LEU A 187 -2.86 17.34 0.13
N LEU A 188 -3.76 17.07 -0.81
CA LEU A 188 -5.12 17.66 -0.83
C LEU A 188 -5.91 17.28 0.43
N ILE A 189 -5.91 16.00 0.81
CA ILE A 189 -6.58 15.53 2.03
C ILE A 189 -5.98 16.24 3.25
N GLY A 190 -4.65 16.34 3.34
CA GLY A 190 -3.94 17.01 4.43
C GLY A 190 -4.31 18.49 4.54
N VAL A 191 -4.30 19.22 3.43
CA VAL A 191 -4.67 20.65 3.39
C VAL A 191 -6.14 20.83 3.80
N ILE A 192 -7.06 20.09 3.20
CA ILE A 192 -8.50 20.19 3.53
C ILE A 192 -8.73 19.89 5.01
N PHE A 193 -8.15 18.80 5.52
CA PHE A 193 -8.28 18.43 6.92
C PHE A 193 -7.76 19.53 7.85
N THR A 194 -6.56 20.08 7.56
CA THR A 194 -5.94 21.12 8.38
C THR A 194 -6.75 22.40 8.39
N LEU A 195 -7.27 22.83 7.23
CA LEU A 195 -8.14 24.00 7.14
C LEU A 195 -9.40 23.84 7.98
N ILE A 196 -10.06 22.69 7.89
CA ILE A 196 -11.27 22.39 8.67
C ILE A 196 -10.95 22.32 10.16
N TYR A 197 -9.88 21.60 10.52
CA TYR A 197 -9.47 21.40 11.91
C TYR A 197 -9.11 22.72 12.61
N ASN A 198 -8.28 23.57 11.95
CA ASN A 198 -7.87 24.85 12.49
C ASN A 198 -9.06 25.80 12.64
N LYS A 199 -10.01 25.79 11.67
CA LYS A 199 -11.25 26.58 11.77
C LYS A 199 -12.13 26.16 12.94
N ILE A 200 -12.23 24.85 13.22
CA ILE A 200 -13.07 24.34 14.34
C ILE A 200 -12.41 24.61 15.69
N LYS A 201 -11.07 24.52 15.76
CA LYS A 201 -10.30 24.67 17.02
C LYS A 201 -9.80 26.07 17.28
N ASP A 202 -10.09 27.02 16.41
CA ASP A 202 -9.63 28.42 16.49
C ASP A 202 -8.10 28.54 16.67
N ARG A 203 -7.34 27.65 15.95
CA ARG A 203 -5.88 27.58 15.98
C ARG A 203 -5.27 28.46 14.88
N ASP A 204 -4.08 28.97 15.17
CA ASP A 204 -3.31 29.70 14.17
C ASP A 204 -2.96 28.78 12.99
N MET A 205 -3.21 29.27 11.77
CA MET A 205 -2.89 28.58 10.51
C MET A 205 -1.38 28.35 10.32
N ARG A 206 -0.54 28.97 11.13
CA ARG A 206 0.91 28.85 11.10
C ARG A 206 1.45 27.65 11.91
N GLU A 207 0.61 27.03 12.73
CA GLU A 207 1.03 25.81 13.43
C GLU A 207 1.21 24.66 12.42
N GLY A 208 2.44 24.15 12.34
CA GLY A 208 2.75 22.98 11.52
C GLY A 208 1.90 21.76 11.92
N PHE A 209 1.54 20.93 10.99
CA PHE A 209 0.77 19.68 11.22
C PHE A 209 1.52 18.47 10.69
N ALA A 210 1.20 17.28 11.23
CA ALA A 210 1.74 16.02 10.76
C ALA A 210 1.18 15.71 9.37
N LEU A 211 2.02 15.67 8.35
CA LEU A 211 1.61 15.51 6.96
C LEU A 211 1.67 14.04 6.49
N ILE A 212 2.57 13.25 7.05
CA ILE A 212 2.80 11.85 6.63
C ILE A 212 1.56 10.97 6.72
N PRO A 213 0.67 11.06 7.73
CA PRO A 213 -0.57 10.29 7.74
C PRO A 213 -1.43 10.49 6.50
N PHE A 214 -1.54 11.72 6.01
CA PHE A 214 -2.34 12.05 4.84
C PHE A 214 -1.68 11.57 3.54
N ILE A 215 -0.36 11.72 3.43
CA ILE A 215 0.43 11.16 2.33
C ILE A 215 0.26 9.64 2.31
N SER A 216 0.29 8.98 3.46
CA SER A 216 0.12 7.54 3.59
C SER A 216 -1.24 7.08 3.06
N ILE A 217 -2.32 7.81 3.39
CA ILE A 217 -3.67 7.53 2.86
C ILE A 217 -3.68 7.68 1.34
N GLY A 218 -3.14 8.76 0.80
CA GLY A 218 -3.08 9.00 -0.65
C GLY A 218 -2.28 7.92 -1.38
N MET A 219 -1.12 7.52 -0.86
CA MET A 219 -0.28 6.48 -1.45
C MET A 219 -0.94 5.10 -1.40
N MET A 220 -1.58 4.74 -0.29
CA MET A 220 -2.30 3.47 -0.19
C MET A 220 -3.54 3.45 -1.07
N ALA A 221 -4.26 4.56 -1.21
CA ALA A 221 -5.43 4.64 -2.11
C ALA A 221 -5.04 4.33 -3.56
N VAL A 222 -3.96 4.93 -4.07
CA VAL A 222 -3.50 4.66 -5.45
C VAL A 222 -2.80 3.31 -5.61
N PHE A 223 -2.32 2.70 -4.53
CA PHE A 223 -1.80 1.33 -4.57
C PHE A 223 -2.90 0.33 -4.91
N PHE A 224 -4.15 0.58 -4.51
CA PHE A 224 -5.31 -0.27 -4.82
C PHE A 224 -5.81 -0.15 -6.27
N ILE A 225 -5.45 0.92 -6.98
CA ILE A 225 -5.86 1.15 -8.38
C ILE A 225 -4.85 0.55 -9.35
#